data_570d4a9fc55c74fa9f0cdeeeb5ad7638
#
_entry.id   570d4a9fc55c74fa9f0cdeeeb5ad7638
#
_cell.length_a   1.000
_cell.length_b   1.000
_cell.length_c   1.000
_cell.angle_alpha   90.00
_cell.angle_beta   90.00
_cell.angle_gamma   90.00
#
_symmetry.space_group_name_H-M   'P 1'
#
loop_
_entity.id
_entity.type
_entity.pdbx_description
1 polymer ?
#
loop_
_entity_poly.entity_id
_entity_poly.type
_entity_poly.pdbx_seq_one_letter_code
_entity_poly.pdbx_strand_id
1 'polypeptide(L)'
;MSQGSPQHDSYPWYDSIWLSQFTHARHIVSTVAPSKLAAFDGAFDVLHTRQDFEVQRLDSVFGDDTFDEILRVAASLSLNELEAHETQSFGRFVVHDHPFFTQLQQQLVPLVSEAAGEPVEPNYNFLSRYGSTGICQVHMDAPEAKWTLDVCLRQSEPWPIHFSQIQPWPHSEADGYPDAWEDRIKDSPDAEFTSYALEPGQAVLFSGSSQWHYRDKMPQGGSKAPFCDLLFFHFIPAGTAALLKPANWAQMFGIPELEQVASNG
;
A
#
# COMPACT_ATOMS: atom_id res chain seq x y z
N MET A 1 -4.32 37.54 -17.07
CA MET A 1 -3.35 36.95 -16.13
C MET A 1 -3.95 35.63 -15.70
N SER A 2 -3.47 34.56 -16.31
CA SER A 2 -3.88 33.19 -16.00
C SER A 2 -3.32 32.85 -14.61
N GLN A 3 -4.19 32.72 -13.61
CA GLN A 3 -3.79 32.08 -12.36
C GLN A 3 -3.58 30.60 -12.70
N GLY A 4 -2.32 30.18 -12.75
CA GLY A 4 -1.99 28.77 -12.85
C GLY A 4 -2.63 28.05 -11.66
N SER A 5 -3.33 26.95 -11.94
CA SER A 5 -3.76 26.02 -10.90
C SER A 5 -2.56 25.68 -10.02
N PRO A 6 -2.71 25.63 -8.70
CA PRO A 6 -1.61 25.17 -7.85
C PRO A 6 -1.16 23.81 -8.36
N GLN A 7 0.11 23.74 -8.70
CA GLN A 7 0.75 22.49 -9.11
C GLN A 7 0.76 21.62 -7.87
N HIS A 8 -0.06 20.56 -7.86
CA HIS A 8 -0.03 19.61 -6.76
C HIS A 8 1.31 18.91 -6.75
N ASP A 9 2.00 19.00 -5.63
CA ASP A 9 3.22 18.26 -5.43
C ASP A 9 2.92 16.79 -5.51
N SER A 10 3.49 16.15 -6.51
CA SER A 10 3.38 14.71 -6.67
C SER A 10 4.56 14.04 -5.98
N TYR A 11 4.26 13.10 -5.12
CA TYR A 11 5.23 12.16 -4.59
C TYR A 11 5.24 10.95 -5.54
N PRO A 12 6.19 10.85 -6.49
CA PRO A 12 6.14 9.84 -7.55
C PRO A 12 6.25 8.41 -7.04
N TRP A 13 6.72 8.25 -5.81
CA TRP A 13 6.87 6.99 -5.08
C TRP A 13 5.68 6.66 -4.18
N TYR A 14 4.65 7.50 -4.12
CA TYR A 14 3.49 7.28 -3.26
C TYR A 14 2.27 6.94 -4.11
N ASP A 15 1.58 5.86 -3.75
CA ASP A 15 0.55 5.22 -4.58
C ASP A 15 -0.75 6.03 -4.74
N SER A 16 -0.83 7.22 -4.16
CA SER A 16 -2.01 8.08 -4.29
C SER A 16 -1.68 9.57 -4.09
N ILE A 17 -2.68 10.40 -4.37
CA ILE A 17 -2.61 11.85 -4.08
C ILE A 17 -2.82 12.18 -2.60
N TRP A 18 -3.13 11.19 -1.75
CA TRP A 18 -3.52 11.39 -0.36
C TRP A 18 -2.46 12.16 0.44
N LEU A 19 -1.17 11.83 0.26
CA LEU A 19 -0.08 12.50 0.97
C LEU A 19 0.04 13.98 0.57
N SER A 20 -0.14 14.31 -0.70
CA SER A 20 -0.21 15.70 -1.18
C SER A 20 -1.39 16.44 -0.56
N GLN A 21 -2.54 15.79 -0.48
CA GLN A 21 -3.72 16.34 0.19
C GLN A 21 -3.48 16.57 1.68
N PHE A 22 -2.86 15.62 2.37
CA PHE A 22 -2.50 15.76 3.78
C PHE A 22 -1.53 16.91 4.01
N THR A 23 -0.46 17.00 3.22
CA THR A 23 0.52 18.09 3.30
C THR A 23 -0.14 19.44 3.06
N HIS A 24 -1.01 19.56 2.05
CA HIS A 24 -1.77 20.76 1.77
C HIS A 24 -2.74 21.11 2.91
N ALA A 25 -3.48 20.14 3.42
CA ALA A 25 -4.37 20.35 4.57
C ALA A 25 -3.62 20.88 5.80
N ARG A 26 -2.48 20.27 6.09
CA ARG A 26 -1.60 20.68 7.21
C ARG A 26 -1.12 22.13 7.03
N HIS A 27 -0.77 22.53 5.82
CA HIS A 27 -0.40 23.91 5.50
C HIS A 27 -1.57 24.87 5.73
N ILE A 28 -2.79 24.52 5.28
CA ILE A 28 -4.01 25.31 5.53
C ILE A 28 -4.21 25.49 7.04
N VAL A 29 -4.21 24.38 7.80
CA VAL A 29 -4.40 24.43 9.26
C VAL A 29 -3.36 25.31 9.94
N SER A 30 -2.09 25.20 9.55
CA SER A 30 -1.03 26.03 10.10
C SER A 30 -1.22 27.54 9.86
N THR A 31 -1.90 27.87 8.75
CA THR A 31 -2.13 29.27 8.34
C THR A 31 -3.40 29.85 8.94
N VAL A 32 -4.54 29.13 8.87
CA VAL A 32 -5.86 29.66 9.23
C VAL A 32 -6.28 29.32 10.66
N ALA A 33 -5.74 28.25 11.24
CA ALA A 33 -6.08 27.78 12.58
C ALA A 33 -4.85 27.18 13.31
N PRO A 34 -3.76 27.94 13.50
CA PRO A 34 -2.49 27.40 14.03
C PRO A 34 -2.62 26.75 15.41
N SER A 35 -3.58 27.19 16.23
CA SER A 35 -3.86 26.57 17.53
C SER A 35 -4.44 25.16 17.44
N LYS A 36 -4.94 24.73 16.28
CA LYS A 36 -5.47 23.39 16.02
C LYS A 36 -4.44 22.46 15.37
N LEU A 37 -3.26 22.96 14.97
CA LEU A 37 -2.28 22.17 14.22
C LEU A 37 -1.83 20.92 14.97
N ALA A 38 -1.51 21.04 16.25
CA ALA A 38 -1.10 19.88 17.05
C ALA A 38 -2.21 18.83 17.20
N ALA A 39 -3.47 19.26 17.30
CA ALA A 39 -4.60 18.33 17.35
C ALA A 39 -4.88 17.69 15.97
N PHE A 40 -4.66 18.45 14.89
CA PHE A 40 -4.73 17.93 13.53
C PHE A 40 -3.64 16.85 13.30
N ASP A 41 -2.37 17.19 13.52
CA ASP A 41 -1.26 16.26 13.35
C ASP A 41 -1.47 14.99 14.21
N GLY A 42 -1.79 15.16 15.49
CA GLY A 42 -2.02 14.04 16.41
C GLY A 42 -3.19 13.11 16.04
N ALA A 43 -4.19 13.60 15.31
CA ALA A 43 -5.26 12.74 14.82
C ALA A 43 -4.77 11.71 13.78
N PHE A 44 -3.69 12.01 13.08
CA PHE A 44 -3.10 11.12 12.08
C PHE A 44 -2.00 10.21 12.63
N ASP A 45 -1.60 10.38 13.91
CA ASP A 45 -0.56 9.52 14.53
C ASP A 45 -0.92 8.02 14.43
N VAL A 46 -2.20 7.69 14.48
CA VAL A 46 -2.69 6.31 14.33
C VAL A 46 -2.38 5.71 12.95
N LEU A 47 -2.13 6.51 11.93
CA LEU A 47 -1.75 6.05 10.59
C LEU A 47 -0.23 5.83 10.44
N HIS A 48 0.56 6.37 11.36
CA HIS A 48 2.01 6.13 11.38
C HIS A 48 2.31 4.76 11.99
N THR A 49 3.34 4.12 11.47
CA THR A 49 3.79 2.84 11.99
C THR A 49 4.93 3.06 12.98
N ARG A 50 4.94 2.30 14.08
CA ARG A 50 6.00 2.37 15.08
C ARG A 50 7.35 2.02 14.44
N GLN A 51 8.42 2.70 14.86
CA GLN A 51 9.75 2.59 14.25
C GLN A 51 10.42 1.21 14.45
N ASP A 52 10.01 0.45 15.44
CA ASP A 52 10.52 -0.88 15.77
C ASP A 52 9.71 -2.02 15.13
N PHE A 53 8.79 -1.69 14.22
CA PHE A 53 8.06 -2.73 13.48
C PHE A 53 8.96 -3.39 12.45
N GLU A 54 8.96 -4.71 12.45
CA GLU A 54 9.64 -5.55 11.47
C GLU A 54 8.63 -6.34 10.67
N VAL A 55 8.91 -6.56 9.38
CA VAL A 55 8.09 -7.40 8.50
C VAL A 55 7.89 -8.78 9.11
N GLN A 56 6.63 -9.20 9.21
CA GLN A 56 6.26 -10.50 9.77
C GLN A 56 6.10 -11.53 8.66
N ARG A 57 6.99 -12.52 8.60
CA ARG A 57 6.82 -13.68 7.72
C ARG A 57 5.90 -14.69 8.38
N LEU A 58 4.90 -15.15 7.64
CA LEU A 58 3.93 -16.15 8.05
C LEU A 58 4.08 -17.39 7.16
N ASP A 59 4.42 -18.52 7.74
CA ASP A 59 4.66 -19.76 6.98
C ASP A 59 3.37 -20.41 6.46
N SER A 60 2.25 -20.17 7.13
CA SER A 60 0.94 -20.63 6.70
C SER A 60 -0.14 -19.66 7.22
N VAL A 61 -0.91 -19.09 6.31
CA VAL A 61 -2.03 -18.18 6.64
C VAL A 61 -3.36 -18.93 6.61
N PHE A 62 -3.46 -19.94 5.74
CA PHE A 62 -4.66 -20.73 5.51
C PHE A 62 -4.38 -22.22 5.73
N GLY A 63 -5.36 -22.96 6.21
CA GLY A 63 -5.30 -24.41 6.16
C GLY A 63 -5.41 -24.92 4.71
N ASP A 64 -4.93 -26.15 4.48
CA ASP A 64 -4.81 -26.75 3.14
C ASP A 64 -6.10 -26.68 2.33
N ASP A 65 -7.24 -27.04 2.92
CA ASP A 65 -8.56 -27.03 2.25
C ASP A 65 -8.94 -25.61 1.78
N THR A 66 -8.67 -24.59 2.61
CA THR A 66 -8.95 -23.18 2.28
C THR A 66 -8.00 -22.68 1.20
N PHE A 67 -6.72 -23.06 1.28
CA PHE A 67 -5.74 -22.67 0.27
C PHE A 67 -6.04 -23.29 -1.10
N ASP A 68 -6.45 -24.57 -1.12
CA ASP A 68 -6.92 -25.24 -2.34
C ASP A 68 -8.16 -24.55 -2.94
N GLU A 69 -9.07 -24.07 -2.09
CA GLU A 69 -10.23 -23.29 -2.53
C GLU A 69 -9.81 -21.95 -3.16
N ILE A 70 -8.86 -21.23 -2.51
CA ILE A 70 -8.28 -19.99 -3.05
C ILE A 70 -7.71 -20.23 -4.45
N LEU A 71 -6.89 -21.27 -4.61
CA LEU A 71 -6.30 -21.62 -5.90
C LEU A 71 -7.36 -21.95 -6.96
N ARG A 72 -8.41 -22.66 -6.57
CA ARG A 72 -9.52 -23.03 -7.47
C ARG A 72 -10.30 -21.79 -7.91
N VAL A 73 -10.63 -20.88 -6.98
CA VAL A 73 -11.30 -19.62 -7.29
C VAL A 73 -10.42 -18.77 -8.21
N ALA A 74 -9.14 -18.57 -7.86
CA ALA A 74 -8.21 -17.82 -8.69
C ALA A 74 -8.09 -18.40 -10.11
N ALA A 75 -8.06 -19.72 -10.26
CA ALA A 75 -8.00 -20.38 -11.55
C ALA A 75 -9.30 -20.29 -12.38
N SER A 76 -10.46 -20.12 -11.74
CA SER A 76 -11.76 -20.03 -12.39
C SER A 76 -12.10 -18.65 -12.94
N LEU A 77 -11.34 -17.61 -12.58
CA LEU A 77 -11.58 -16.24 -13.04
C LEU A 77 -11.46 -16.14 -14.56
N SER A 78 -12.49 -15.58 -15.17
CA SER A 78 -12.55 -15.35 -16.61
C SER A 78 -11.76 -14.10 -17.00
N LEU A 79 -11.42 -13.98 -18.28
CA LEU A 79 -10.73 -12.78 -18.80
C LEU A 79 -11.53 -11.49 -18.60
N ASN A 80 -12.86 -11.56 -18.50
CA ASN A 80 -13.71 -10.38 -18.29
C ASN A 80 -13.66 -9.86 -16.84
N GLU A 81 -13.18 -10.67 -15.90
CA GLU A 81 -12.99 -10.26 -14.50
C GLU A 81 -11.60 -9.69 -14.27
N LEU A 82 -10.69 -9.84 -15.23
CA LEU A 82 -9.32 -9.34 -15.14
C LEU A 82 -9.24 -7.90 -15.63
N GLU A 83 -8.76 -7.03 -14.77
CA GLU A 83 -8.47 -5.64 -15.07
C GLU A 83 -7.06 -5.53 -15.67
N ALA A 84 -6.94 -4.88 -16.84
CA ALA A 84 -5.69 -4.82 -17.61
C ALA A 84 -4.94 -3.48 -17.49
N HIS A 85 -5.44 -2.54 -16.69
CA HIS A 85 -4.88 -1.19 -16.61
C HIS A 85 -3.43 -1.14 -16.07
N GLU A 86 -3.00 -2.18 -15.36
CA GLU A 86 -1.65 -2.30 -14.80
C GLU A 86 -0.68 -3.16 -15.62
N THR A 87 -1.12 -3.63 -16.78
CA THR A 87 -0.27 -4.49 -17.64
C THR A 87 0.97 -3.77 -18.19
N GLN A 88 0.91 -2.46 -18.37
CA GLN A 88 2.04 -1.67 -18.89
C GLN A 88 2.98 -1.20 -17.77
N SER A 89 2.43 -0.81 -16.61
CA SER A 89 3.21 -0.26 -15.50
C SER A 89 3.85 -1.36 -14.64
N PHE A 90 3.08 -2.40 -14.29
CA PHE A 90 3.50 -3.45 -13.38
C PHE A 90 3.65 -4.83 -14.04
N GLY A 91 3.19 -4.99 -15.29
CA GLY A 91 3.21 -6.28 -15.98
C GLY A 91 2.25 -7.31 -15.39
N ARG A 92 1.11 -6.85 -14.84
CA ARG A 92 0.12 -7.70 -14.15
C ARG A 92 -1.31 -7.42 -14.58
N PHE A 93 -2.17 -8.42 -14.42
CA PHE A 93 -3.61 -8.27 -14.35
C PHE A 93 -4.04 -8.28 -12.89
N VAL A 94 -5.12 -7.57 -12.56
CA VAL A 94 -5.65 -7.49 -11.19
C VAL A 94 -7.13 -7.83 -11.15
N VAL A 95 -7.61 -8.27 -9.99
CA VAL A 95 -9.04 -8.45 -9.68
C VAL A 95 -9.27 -7.90 -8.29
N HIS A 96 -9.94 -6.75 -8.22
CA HIS A 96 -10.23 -6.11 -6.94
C HIS A 96 -11.49 -6.67 -6.29
N ASP A 97 -11.47 -6.74 -4.97
CA ASP A 97 -12.61 -6.99 -4.08
C ASP A 97 -13.51 -8.16 -4.52
N HIS A 98 -12.91 -9.23 -5.04
CA HIS A 98 -13.66 -10.43 -5.37
C HIS A 98 -14.39 -10.95 -4.10
N PRO A 99 -15.71 -11.24 -4.17
CA PRO A 99 -16.51 -11.54 -2.97
C PRO A 99 -15.94 -12.65 -2.08
N PHE A 100 -15.37 -13.68 -2.68
CA PHE A 100 -14.72 -14.77 -1.94
C PHE A 100 -13.50 -14.27 -1.15
N PHE A 101 -12.63 -13.48 -1.76
CA PHE A 101 -11.43 -12.95 -1.09
C PHE A 101 -11.80 -11.90 -0.03
N THR A 102 -12.83 -11.10 -0.27
CA THR A 102 -13.37 -10.17 0.74
C THR A 102 -13.91 -10.90 1.97
N GLN A 103 -14.56 -12.05 1.78
CA GLN A 103 -15.00 -12.87 2.91
C GLN A 103 -13.81 -13.47 3.69
N LEU A 104 -12.76 -13.92 3.01
CA LEU A 104 -11.53 -14.38 3.65
C LEU A 104 -10.84 -13.26 4.43
N GLN A 105 -10.79 -12.06 3.87
CA GLN A 105 -10.17 -10.90 4.53
C GLN A 105 -10.78 -10.62 5.90
N GLN A 106 -12.10 -10.76 6.04
CA GLN A 106 -12.78 -10.61 7.34
C GLN A 106 -12.29 -11.64 8.37
N GLN A 107 -11.98 -12.84 7.93
CA GLN A 107 -11.50 -13.91 8.81
C GLN A 107 -10.05 -13.70 9.25
N LEU A 108 -9.27 -12.92 8.49
CA LEU A 108 -7.87 -12.61 8.77
C LEU A 108 -7.67 -11.48 9.79
N VAL A 109 -8.71 -10.75 10.16
CA VAL A 109 -8.62 -9.62 11.12
C VAL A 109 -7.90 -9.98 12.42
N PRO A 110 -8.21 -11.10 13.11
CA PRO A 110 -7.50 -11.46 14.34
C PRO A 110 -6.00 -11.70 14.12
N LEU A 111 -5.64 -12.43 13.05
CA LEU A 111 -4.26 -12.73 12.70
C LEU A 111 -3.47 -11.45 12.41
N VAL A 112 -4.05 -10.56 11.58
CA VAL A 112 -3.39 -9.31 11.19
C VAL A 112 -3.30 -8.36 12.36
N SER A 113 -4.33 -8.27 13.22
CA SER A 113 -4.27 -7.43 14.43
C SER A 113 -3.16 -7.87 15.38
N GLU A 114 -2.96 -9.18 15.55
CA GLU A 114 -1.88 -9.72 16.38
C GLU A 114 -0.51 -9.41 15.78
N ALA A 115 -0.32 -9.67 14.50
CA ALA A 115 0.95 -9.46 13.80
C ALA A 115 1.31 -7.97 13.66
N ALA A 116 0.32 -7.09 13.44
CA ALA A 116 0.49 -5.64 13.39
C ALA A 116 0.74 -5.02 14.78
N GLY A 117 0.27 -5.69 15.84
CA GLY A 117 0.32 -5.21 17.22
C GLY A 117 -0.70 -4.11 17.52
N GLU A 118 -1.74 -3.98 16.70
CA GLU A 118 -2.87 -3.06 16.90
C GLU A 118 -4.15 -3.62 16.29
N PRO A 119 -5.34 -3.25 16.80
CA PRO A 119 -6.60 -3.62 16.17
C PRO A 119 -6.70 -3.05 14.75
N VAL A 120 -7.09 -3.91 13.79
CA VAL A 120 -7.30 -3.51 12.40
C VAL A 120 -8.70 -3.80 11.92
N GLU A 121 -9.10 -3.12 10.84
CA GLU A 121 -10.29 -3.42 10.05
C GLU A 121 -9.92 -3.60 8.57
N PRO A 122 -10.64 -4.47 7.83
CA PRO A 122 -10.38 -4.67 6.41
C PRO A 122 -10.70 -3.41 5.61
N ASN A 123 -9.90 -3.15 4.58
CA ASN A 123 -10.18 -2.07 3.65
C ASN A 123 -10.50 -2.64 2.26
N TYR A 124 -9.50 -3.02 1.48
CA TYR A 124 -9.68 -3.63 0.16
C TYR A 124 -8.74 -4.82 -0.03
N ASN A 125 -8.97 -5.58 -1.09
CA ASN A 125 -8.09 -6.69 -1.47
C ASN A 125 -8.00 -6.79 -2.99
N PHE A 126 -6.93 -7.42 -3.48
CA PHE A 126 -6.86 -7.77 -4.88
C PHE A 126 -5.98 -8.99 -5.13
N LEU A 127 -6.38 -9.78 -6.11
CA LEU A 127 -5.55 -10.79 -6.73
C LEU A 127 -4.71 -10.15 -7.83
N SER A 128 -3.41 -10.39 -7.81
CA SER A 128 -2.45 -9.92 -8.80
C SER A 128 -1.85 -11.10 -9.57
N ARG A 129 -1.91 -11.04 -10.90
CA ARG A 129 -1.38 -12.06 -11.79
C ARG A 129 -0.28 -11.48 -12.66
N TYR A 130 0.93 -11.57 -12.17
CA TYR A 130 2.12 -11.10 -12.87
C TYR A 130 2.53 -12.05 -13.98
N GLY A 131 2.89 -11.46 -15.13
CA GLY A 131 3.50 -12.18 -16.26
C GLY A 131 5.01 -11.92 -16.36
N SER A 132 5.58 -12.28 -17.51
CA SER A 132 7.02 -12.19 -17.78
C SER A 132 7.60 -10.76 -17.73
N THR A 133 6.76 -9.74 -17.82
CA THR A 133 7.14 -8.32 -17.69
C THR A 133 6.95 -7.78 -16.28
N GLY A 134 6.61 -8.66 -15.34
CA GLY A 134 6.33 -8.29 -13.95
C GLY A 134 7.46 -7.49 -13.31
N ILE A 135 7.07 -6.40 -12.64
CA ILE A 135 7.93 -5.52 -11.85
C ILE A 135 7.05 -4.82 -10.82
N CYS A 136 7.63 -4.49 -9.68
CA CYS A 136 7.02 -3.56 -8.73
C CYS A 136 8.08 -2.52 -8.39
N GLN A 137 7.95 -1.33 -8.93
CA GLN A 137 8.89 -0.23 -8.67
C GLN A 137 8.90 0.13 -7.19
N VAL A 138 10.00 0.71 -6.69
CA VAL A 138 10.09 1.09 -5.28
C VAL A 138 9.05 2.18 -4.96
N HIS A 139 8.22 1.93 -3.94
CA HIS A 139 7.17 2.86 -3.54
C HIS A 139 6.73 2.62 -2.09
N MET A 140 5.88 3.51 -1.61
CA MET A 140 5.04 3.33 -0.43
C MET A 140 3.59 3.39 -0.87
N ASP A 141 2.76 2.55 -0.26
CA ASP A 141 1.32 2.59 -0.44
C ASP A 141 0.69 3.81 0.27
N ALA A 142 -0.54 4.12 -0.10
CA ALA A 142 -1.37 5.04 0.66
C ALA A 142 -1.76 4.47 2.04
N PRO A 143 -2.18 5.32 3.00
CA PRO A 143 -2.57 4.85 4.34
C PRO A 143 -3.75 3.88 4.34
N GLU A 144 -4.52 3.83 3.26
CA GLU A 144 -5.55 2.83 3.00
C GLU A 144 -4.99 1.40 2.98
N ALA A 145 -3.68 1.26 2.77
CA ALA A 145 -2.92 0.02 2.84
C ALA A 145 -1.85 0.07 3.95
N LYS A 146 -2.14 0.72 5.09
CA LYS A 146 -1.19 0.78 6.21
C LYS A 146 -0.63 -0.60 6.52
N TRP A 147 -1.50 -1.60 6.58
CA TRP A 147 -1.11 -2.99 6.78
C TRP A 147 -1.46 -3.80 5.54
N THR A 148 -0.46 -4.38 4.93
CA THR A 148 -0.60 -5.22 3.73
C THR A 148 -0.14 -6.63 4.05
N LEU A 149 -1.04 -7.60 3.85
CA LEU A 149 -0.72 -9.02 3.88
C LEU A 149 -0.61 -9.50 2.43
N ASP A 150 0.62 -9.77 1.98
CA ASP A 150 0.95 -10.32 0.65
C ASP A 150 1.12 -11.83 0.74
N VAL A 151 0.23 -12.58 0.11
CA VAL A 151 0.21 -14.05 0.11
C VAL A 151 0.65 -14.57 -1.25
N CYS A 152 1.70 -15.38 -1.28
CA CYS A 152 2.11 -16.09 -2.49
C CYS A 152 1.15 -17.25 -2.77
N LEU A 153 0.46 -17.22 -3.92
CA LEU A 153 -0.42 -18.31 -4.35
C LEU A 153 0.31 -19.32 -5.22
N ARG A 154 0.98 -18.81 -6.25
CA ARG A 154 1.72 -19.63 -7.23
C ARG A 154 2.81 -18.81 -7.87
N GLN A 155 3.91 -19.42 -8.22
CA GLN A 155 4.98 -18.78 -8.99
C GLN A 155 5.76 -19.82 -9.80
N SER A 156 6.35 -19.38 -10.90
CA SER A 156 7.21 -20.23 -11.73
C SER A 156 8.60 -20.44 -11.11
N GLU A 157 9.07 -19.44 -10.36
CA GLU A 157 10.35 -19.42 -9.64
C GLU A 157 10.26 -18.36 -8.52
N PRO A 158 11.10 -18.44 -7.47
CA PRO A 158 11.09 -17.46 -6.38
C PRO A 158 11.32 -16.04 -6.91
N TRP A 159 10.43 -15.12 -6.52
CA TRP A 159 10.48 -13.71 -6.89
C TRP A 159 10.43 -12.83 -5.63
N PRO A 160 11.61 -12.48 -5.08
CA PRO A 160 11.67 -11.77 -3.80
C PRO A 160 10.99 -10.41 -3.82
N ILE A 161 10.42 -10.05 -2.66
CA ILE A 161 10.03 -8.69 -2.33
C ILE A 161 11.04 -8.12 -1.33
N HIS A 162 11.33 -6.82 -1.45
CA HIS A 162 12.30 -6.11 -0.63
C HIS A 162 11.59 -5.03 0.18
N PHE A 163 11.93 -4.91 1.46
CA PHE A 163 11.36 -3.91 2.37
C PHE A 163 12.46 -3.16 3.09
N SER A 164 12.32 -1.83 3.20
CA SER A 164 13.13 -1.03 4.11
C SER A 164 12.64 -1.18 5.56
N GLN A 165 13.41 -0.65 6.51
CA GLN A 165 12.87 -0.32 7.82
C GLN A 165 11.78 0.76 7.69
N ILE A 166 11.05 1.03 8.80
CA ILE A 166 10.02 2.07 8.83
C ILE A 166 10.63 3.43 8.50
N GLN A 167 10.01 4.13 7.57
CA GLN A 167 10.36 5.48 7.13
C GLN A 167 9.30 6.49 7.59
N PRO A 168 9.70 7.69 8.01
CA PRO A 168 8.74 8.75 8.29
C PRO A 168 8.11 9.26 7.00
N TRP A 169 6.86 9.74 7.09
CA TRP A 169 6.28 10.50 5.98
C TRP A 169 7.00 11.84 5.82
N PRO A 170 7.15 12.34 4.59
CA PRO A 170 7.70 13.66 4.35
C PRO A 170 6.75 14.73 4.93
N HIS A 171 7.33 15.80 5.46
CA HIS A 171 6.59 16.90 6.06
C HIS A 171 6.40 18.11 5.13
N SER A 172 7.11 18.15 4.00
CA SER A 172 7.08 19.25 3.04
C SER A 172 7.38 18.78 1.63
N GLU A 173 7.05 19.64 0.65
CA GLU A 173 7.42 19.47 -0.76
C GLU A 173 8.94 19.31 -0.98
N ALA A 174 9.73 19.94 -0.12
CA ALA A 174 11.20 19.83 -0.16
C ALA A 174 11.71 18.42 0.10
N ASP A 175 10.88 17.58 0.73
CA ASP A 175 11.18 16.17 0.99
C ASP A 175 10.81 15.27 -0.21
N GLY A 176 10.21 15.84 -1.27
CA GLY A 176 9.93 15.12 -2.51
C GLY A 176 11.22 14.68 -3.23
N TYR A 177 11.16 13.54 -3.91
CA TYR A 177 12.28 13.00 -4.65
C TYR A 177 12.22 13.49 -6.12
N PRO A 178 13.23 14.24 -6.60
CA PRO A 178 13.35 14.64 -7.99
C PRO A 178 13.67 13.44 -8.90
N ASP A 179 14.07 13.72 -10.14
CA ASP A 179 14.50 12.71 -11.10
C ASP A 179 15.45 11.64 -10.48
N ALA A 180 15.33 10.40 -10.91
CA ALA A 180 16.04 9.22 -10.39
C ALA A 180 15.76 8.90 -8.91
N TRP A 181 14.54 9.18 -8.44
CA TRP A 181 14.12 8.91 -7.07
C TRP A 181 14.23 7.43 -6.68
N GLU A 182 14.01 6.50 -7.61
CA GLU A 182 14.13 5.06 -7.35
C GLU A 182 15.54 4.66 -6.91
N ASP A 183 16.56 5.10 -7.68
CA ASP A 183 17.97 4.81 -7.36
C ASP A 183 18.36 5.47 -6.04
N ARG A 184 17.87 6.69 -5.79
CA ARG A 184 18.14 7.40 -4.53
C ARG A 184 17.59 6.67 -3.33
N ILE A 185 16.39 6.11 -3.42
CA ILE A 185 15.81 5.34 -2.32
C ILE A 185 16.57 4.04 -2.13
N LYS A 186 16.82 3.30 -3.22
CA LYS A 186 17.51 1.99 -3.16
C LYS A 186 18.95 2.10 -2.67
N ASP A 187 19.63 3.20 -3.00
CA ASP A 187 21.03 3.46 -2.62
C ASP A 187 21.17 4.28 -1.33
N SER A 188 20.04 4.67 -0.70
CA SER A 188 20.06 5.48 0.51
C SER A 188 20.71 4.71 1.68
N PRO A 189 21.70 5.30 2.38
CA PRO A 189 22.25 4.70 3.58
C PRO A 189 21.24 4.61 4.74
N ASP A 190 20.14 5.34 4.64
CA ASP A 190 19.05 5.35 5.63
C ASP A 190 17.93 4.36 5.29
N ALA A 191 18.08 3.59 4.20
CA ALA A 191 17.11 2.60 3.77
C ALA A 191 17.79 1.22 3.60
N GLU A 192 17.95 0.49 4.70
CA GLU A 192 18.43 -0.90 4.63
C GLU A 192 17.29 -1.81 4.19
N PHE A 193 17.47 -2.50 3.06
CA PHE A 193 16.46 -3.40 2.51
C PHE A 193 16.72 -4.85 2.93
N THR A 194 15.65 -5.49 3.44
CA THR A 194 15.61 -6.94 3.69
C THR A 194 14.74 -7.62 2.64
N SER A 195 15.21 -8.75 2.10
CA SER A 195 14.55 -9.50 1.03
C SER A 195 13.80 -10.70 1.57
N TYR A 196 12.59 -10.93 1.07
CA TYR A 196 11.75 -12.07 1.42
C TYR A 196 11.35 -12.83 0.14
N ALA A 197 11.83 -14.06 0.01
CA ALA A 197 11.33 -14.99 -0.99
C ALA A 197 10.26 -15.87 -0.34
N LEU A 198 9.04 -15.83 -0.88
CA LEU A 198 7.91 -16.59 -0.39
C LEU A 198 7.72 -17.85 -1.21
N GLU A 199 7.37 -18.93 -0.55
CA GLU A 199 6.85 -20.15 -1.19
C GLU A 199 5.31 -20.07 -1.25
N PRO A 200 4.66 -20.83 -2.15
CA PRO A 200 3.18 -20.90 -2.17
C PRO A 200 2.60 -21.24 -0.80
N GLY A 201 1.60 -20.45 -0.38
CA GLY A 201 0.96 -20.53 0.94
C GLY A 201 1.61 -19.67 2.03
N GLN A 202 2.83 -19.20 1.80
CA GLN A 202 3.48 -18.25 2.70
C GLN A 202 3.05 -16.81 2.44
N ALA A 203 3.18 -15.97 3.46
CA ALA A 203 2.87 -14.56 3.37
C ALA A 203 3.86 -13.69 4.12
N VAL A 204 3.82 -12.40 3.82
CA VAL A 204 4.42 -11.34 4.66
C VAL A 204 3.37 -10.30 5.02
N LEU A 205 3.40 -9.87 6.28
CA LEU A 205 2.70 -8.68 6.73
C LEU A 205 3.71 -7.55 6.87
N PHE A 206 3.44 -6.43 6.23
CA PHE A 206 4.29 -5.24 6.24
C PHE A 206 3.47 -3.96 6.34
N SER A 207 4.15 -2.84 6.63
CA SER A 207 3.53 -1.53 6.61
C SER A 207 3.66 -0.91 5.23
N GLY A 208 2.61 -1.02 4.41
CA GLY A 208 2.61 -0.49 3.04
C GLY A 208 2.90 1.01 3.00
N SER A 209 2.29 1.79 3.91
CA SER A 209 2.41 3.26 3.93
C SER A 209 3.65 3.81 4.64
N SER A 210 4.51 2.94 5.21
CA SER A 210 5.68 3.40 5.98
C SER A 210 6.95 2.60 5.70
N GLN A 211 6.94 1.66 4.78
CA GLN A 211 8.12 0.93 4.32
C GLN A 211 8.25 1.06 2.82
N TRP A 212 9.43 1.50 2.35
CA TRP A 212 9.78 1.33 0.95
C TRP A 212 9.70 -0.13 0.60
N HIS A 213 9.01 -0.47 -0.48
CA HIS A 213 8.98 -1.84 -0.95
C HIS A 213 9.00 -1.91 -2.47
N TYR A 214 9.59 -2.99 -2.98
CA TYR A 214 9.70 -3.24 -4.41
C TYR A 214 9.96 -4.71 -4.72
N ARG A 215 9.71 -5.07 -5.97
CA ARG A 215 10.22 -6.30 -6.59
C ARG A 215 10.96 -5.93 -7.86
N ASP A 216 12.14 -6.48 -8.04
CA ASP A 216 12.86 -6.35 -9.29
C ASP A 216 12.09 -6.98 -10.45
N LYS A 217 12.56 -6.78 -11.68
CA LYS A 217 11.94 -7.43 -12.83
C LYS A 217 11.83 -8.94 -12.62
N MET A 218 10.69 -9.49 -13.05
CA MET A 218 10.42 -10.92 -12.99
C MET A 218 11.61 -11.73 -13.53
N PRO A 219 12.15 -12.70 -12.77
CA PRO A 219 13.24 -13.54 -13.22
C PRO A 219 12.87 -14.26 -14.53
N GLN A 220 13.85 -14.40 -15.44
CA GLN A 220 13.68 -15.06 -16.74
C GLN A 220 14.42 -16.41 -16.81
N GLY A 221 14.66 -17.02 -15.63
CA GLY A 221 15.69 -18.07 -15.45
C GLY A 221 15.46 -19.42 -16.14
N GLY A 222 14.26 -19.85 -16.40
CA GLY A 222 14.06 -21.19 -16.95
C GLY A 222 12.68 -21.45 -17.52
N SER A 223 11.69 -20.72 -17.09
CA SER A 223 10.32 -20.83 -17.60
C SER A 223 10.16 -20.11 -18.93
N LYS A 224 9.48 -20.75 -19.89
CA LYS A 224 9.12 -20.10 -21.16
C LYS A 224 8.11 -18.96 -20.97
N ALA A 225 7.39 -18.95 -19.86
CA ALA A 225 6.41 -17.95 -19.48
C ALA A 225 6.43 -17.78 -17.96
N PRO A 226 7.38 -17.01 -17.40
CA PRO A 226 7.43 -16.77 -15.97
C PRO A 226 6.18 -16.04 -15.49
N PHE A 227 5.72 -16.39 -14.29
CA PHE A 227 4.53 -15.84 -13.67
C PHE A 227 4.63 -15.86 -12.14
N CYS A 228 3.85 -15.00 -11.49
CA CYS A 228 3.62 -15.02 -10.05
C CYS A 228 2.19 -14.53 -9.76
N ASP A 229 1.40 -15.34 -9.07
CA ASP A 229 0.07 -14.98 -8.60
C ASP A 229 0.17 -14.66 -7.09
N LEU A 230 -0.21 -13.45 -6.72
CA LEU A 230 -0.19 -12.94 -5.36
C LEU A 230 -1.60 -12.48 -4.95
N LEU A 231 -1.95 -12.67 -3.69
CA LEU A 231 -3.20 -12.18 -3.13
C LEU A 231 -2.89 -11.19 -2.01
N PHE A 232 -3.30 -9.94 -2.22
CA PHE A 232 -3.07 -8.84 -1.28
C PHE A 232 -4.33 -8.53 -0.50
N PHE A 233 -4.19 -8.44 0.83
CA PHE A 233 -5.23 -7.98 1.73
C PHE A 233 -4.74 -6.73 2.46
N HIS A 234 -5.48 -5.64 2.33
CA HIS A 234 -5.13 -4.35 2.91
C HIS A 234 -6.02 -4.03 4.11
N PHE A 235 -5.39 -3.60 5.19
CA PHE A 235 -6.07 -3.28 6.43
C PHE A 235 -5.65 -1.91 6.92
N ILE A 236 -6.56 -1.28 7.65
CA ILE A 236 -6.36 0.01 8.31
C ILE A 236 -6.52 -0.16 9.82
N PRO A 237 -5.97 0.74 10.65
CA PRO A 237 -6.29 0.75 12.07
C PRO A 237 -7.79 0.87 12.29
N ALA A 238 -8.33 0.07 13.20
CA ALA A 238 -9.77 0.01 13.44
C ALA A 238 -10.35 1.39 13.79
N GLY A 239 -11.44 1.77 13.11
CA GLY A 239 -12.14 3.05 13.31
C GLY A 239 -11.53 4.25 12.57
N THR A 240 -10.56 4.05 11.67
CA THR A 240 -9.90 5.16 10.95
C THR A 240 -10.45 5.44 9.56
N ALA A 241 -11.40 4.65 9.05
CA ALA A 241 -11.93 4.79 7.70
C ALA A 241 -12.44 6.21 7.36
N ALA A 242 -12.99 6.95 8.33
CA ALA A 242 -13.42 8.33 8.13
C ALA A 242 -12.25 9.31 8.00
N LEU A 243 -11.16 9.06 8.73
CA LEU A 243 -9.95 9.90 8.74
C LEU A 243 -9.19 9.78 7.41
N LEU A 244 -9.26 8.64 6.75
CA LEU A 244 -8.61 8.40 5.45
C LEU A 244 -9.25 9.18 4.29
N LYS A 245 -10.42 9.78 4.50
CA LYS A 245 -11.16 10.51 3.46
C LYS A 245 -11.00 12.02 3.64
N PRO A 246 -10.18 12.71 2.81
CA PRO A 246 -9.97 14.16 2.89
C PRO A 246 -11.27 14.97 2.89
N ALA A 247 -12.32 14.49 2.22
CA ALA A 247 -13.64 15.11 2.21
C ALA A 247 -14.28 15.26 3.60
N ASN A 248 -13.86 14.46 4.58
CA ASN A 248 -14.39 14.53 5.94
C ASN A 248 -13.65 15.56 6.83
N TRP A 249 -12.44 16.00 6.44
CA TRP A 249 -11.55 16.72 7.34
C TRP A 249 -12.11 18.09 7.75
N ALA A 250 -12.77 18.81 6.84
CA ALA A 250 -13.39 20.11 7.17
C ALA A 250 -14.37 19.98 8.33
N GLN A 251 -15.24 18.99 8.30
CA GLN A 251 -16.20 18.70 9.36
C GLN A 251 -15.52 18.14 10.61
N MET A 252 -14.61 17.19 10.47
CA MET A 252 -13.94 16.53 11.60
C MET A 252 -13.15 17.52 12.47
N PHE A 253 -12.44 18.45 11.84
CA PHE A 253 -11.60 19.43 12.54
C PHE A 253 -12.28 20.77 12.78
N GLY A 254 -13.48 20.98 12.21
CA GLY A 254 -14.20 22.26 12.28
C GLY A 254 -13.40 23.39 11.62
N ILE A 255 -12.82 23.13 10.45
CA ILE A 255 -12.01 24.05 9.65
C ILE A 255 -12.59 24.04 8.23
N PRO A 256 -13.52 24.97 7.88
CA PRO A 256 -14.18 24.99 6.58
C PRO A 256 -13.23 25.09 5.39
N GLU A 257 -12.08 25.74 5.56
CA GLU A 257 -11.06 25.90 4.52
C GLU A 257 -10.52 24.58 4.00
N LEU A 258 -10.64 23.49 4.77
CA LEU A 258 -10.24 22.14 4.34
C LEU A 258 -11.17 21.54 3.26
N GLU A 259 -12.35 22.12 2.98
CA GLU A 259 -13.21 21.68 1.88
C GLU A 259 -12.51 21.75 0.51
N GLN A 260 -11.58 22.70 0.34
CA GLN A 260 -10.81 22.83 -0.90
C GLN A 260 -9.84 21.67 -1.15
N VAL A 261 -9.42 20.93 -0.10
CA VAL A 261 -8.52 19.79 -0.24
C VAL A 261 -9.20 18.65 -0.99
N ALA A 262 -10.48 18.39 -0.68
CA ALA A 262 -11.26 17.35 -1.34
C ALA A 262 -11.60 17.65 -2.81
N SER A 263 -11.65 18.94 -3.18
CA SER A 263 -12.06 19.39 -4.52
C SER A 263 -10.95 19.27 -5.57
N ASN A 264 -9.74 18.99 -5.14
CA ASN A 264 -8.53 18.98 -5.96
C ASN A 264 -7.96 17.56 -6.19
N GLY A 265 -8.75 16.51 -5.90
CA GLY A 265 -8.40 15.11 -6.04
C GLY A 265 -9.07 14.40 -7.21
#